data_ee2f5c8c866d96a600c9280c429d277d
#
_entry.id   ee2f5c8c866d96a600c9280c429d277d
#
_cell.length_a   1.000
_cell.length_b   1.000
_cell.length_c   1.000
_cell.angle_alpha   90.00
_cell.angle_beta   90.00
_cell.angle_gamma   90.00
#
_symmetry.space_group_name_H-M   'P 1'
#
loop_
_entity.id
_entity.type
_entity.pdbx_description
1 polymer ?
#
loop_
_entity_poly.entity_id
_entity_poly.type
_entity_poly.pdbx_seq_one_letter_code
_entity_poly.pdbx_strand_id
1 'polypeptide(L)'
;LHNVEWLIWHRYSKGLLGWHPKSFFIQNQAYLLREIEKNMISRSDVSFPISDANKEHALEMAPDANIITAFAGVDPIEWRPENIERDPYEMILATTYDWVHNVDGLKWFLDNVLPKIKEKYPGSKLTLLGKNPPAWLETYKEEGVDLKGYVPEVQPYYNKANVFIVPLFVGSGLRIKILEAMAMELPVVSTHLGAEGNK
;
A
#
# COMPACT_ATOMS: atom_id res chain seq x y z
N LEU A 1 6.71 11.36 -11.11
CA LEU A 1 7.20 10.14 -10.41
C LEU A 1 6.23 9.75 -9.31
N HIS A 2 5.26 8.85 -9.60
CA HIS A 2 4.34 8.33 -8.59
C HIS A 2 5.02 7.31 -7.67
N ASN A 3 5.87 6.46 -8.25
CA ASN A 3 6.66 5.45 -7.57
C ASN A 3 8.08 5.46 -8.09
N VAL A 4 8.97 4.84 -7.34
CA VAL A 4 10.30 4.44 -7.80
C VAL A 4 10.23 2.94 -8.05
N GLU A 5 9.95 2.57 -9.31
CA GLU A 5 9.58 1.18 -9.69
C GLU A 5 10.73 0.19 -9.44
N TRP A 6 11.99 0.58 -9.79
CA TRP A 6 13.13 -0.30 -9.55
C TRP A 6 13.26 -0.69 -8.07
N LEU A 7 12.92 0.22 -7.15
CA LEU A 7 13.04 0.00 -5.71
C LEU A 7 12.03 -1.03 -5.22
N ILE A 8 10.82 -1.04 -5.79
CA ILE A 8 9.80 -2.05 -5.49
C ILE A 8 10.32 -3.44 -5.84
N TRP A 9 10.84 -3.62 -7.06
CA TRP A 9 11.34 -4.90 -7.50
C TRP A 9 12.62 -5.32 -6.79
N HIS A 10 13.48 -4.37 -6.45
CA HIS A 10 14.67 -4.63 -5.65
C HIS A 10 14.30 -5.12 -4.23
N ARG A 11 13.38 -4.43 -3.57
CA ARG A 11 12.86 -4.84 -2.25
C ARG A 11 12.18 -6.19 -2.31
N TYR A 12 11.38 -6.43 -3.35
CA TYR A 12 10.71 -7.72 -3.56
C TYR A 12 11.72 -8.85 -3.75
N SER A 13 12.74 -8.65 -4.56
CA SER A 13 13.78 -9.67 -4.78
C SER A 13 14.53 -10.04 -3.49
N LYS A 14 14.73 -9.08 -2.59
CA LYS A 14 15.36 -9.33 -1.27
C LYS A 14 14.45 -10.07 -0.29
N GLY A 15 13.14 -9.91 -0.43
CA GLY A 15 12.15 -10.63 0.37
C GLY A 15 11.98 -12.11 -0.02
N LEU A 16 12.41 -12.48 -1.23
CA LEU A 16 12.42 -13.87 -1.66
C LEU A 16 13.54 -14.62 -0.95
N LEU A 17 13.18 -15.62 -0.13
CA LEU A 17 14.11 -16.42 0.65
C LEU A 17 15.07 -17.23 -0.23
N GLY A 18 16.39 -17.02 -0.04
CA GLY A 18 17.45 -17.87 -0.53
C GLY A 18 17.85 -17.67 -1.99
N TRP A 19 18.73 -18.57 -2.48
CA TRP A 19 19.22 -18.68 -3.86
C TRP A 19 18.12 -19.19 -4.81
N HIS A 20 17.04 -18.44 -4.97
CA HIS A 20 15.97 -18.81 -5.89
C HIS A 20 16.27 -18.19 -7.27
N PRO A 21 16.25 -18.94 -8.38
CA PRO A 21 16.51 -18.41 -9.72
C PRO A 21 15.65 -17.18 -10.07
N LYS A 22 14.41 -17.12 -9.59
CA LYS A 22 13.53 -15.97 -9.73
C LYS A 22 14.06 -14.70 -9.05
N SER A 23 14.71 -14.84 -7.88
CA SER A 23 15.28 -13.68 -7.17
C SER A 23 16.38 -13.01 -8.01
N PHE A 24 17.29 -13.81 -8.59
CA PHE A 24 18.34 -13.30 -9.46
C PHE A 24 17.77 -12.62 -10.72
N PHE A 25 16.77 -13.22 -11.35
CA PHE A 25 16.11 -12.63 -12.51
C PHE A 25 15.46 -11.29 -12.15
N ILE A 26 14.67 -11.24 -11.08
CA ILE A 26 13.99 -10.02 -10.63
C ILE A 26 15.01 -8.93 -10.26
N GLN A 27 16.12 -9.30 -9.60
CA GLN A 27 17.17 -8.36 -9.25
C GLN A 27 17.84 -7.74 -10.48
N ASN A 28 18.07 -8.55 -11.52
CA ASN A 28 18.57 -8.04 -12.80
C ASN A 28 17.56 -7.11 -13.49
N GLN A 29 16.27 -7.44 -13.47
CA GLN A 29 15.21 -6.56 -13.99
C GLN A 29 15.13 -5.24 -13.20
N ALA A 30 15.25 -5.29 -11.89
CA ALA A 30 15.29 -4.10 -11.04
C ALA A 30 16.48 -3.20 -11.40
N TYR A 31 17.64 -3.79 -11.67
CA TYR A 31 18.82 -3.03 -12.11
C TYR A 31 18.58 -2.34 -13.47
N LEU A 32 18.02 -3.05 -14.44
CA LEU A 32 17.68 -2.46 -15.75
C LEU A 32 16.67 -1.33 -15.63
N LEU A 33 15.64 -1.51 -14.81
CA LEU A 33 14.66 -0.46 -14.52
C LEU A 33 15.32 0.76 -13.89
N ARG A 34 16.26 0.56 -12.95
CA ARG A 34 17.00 1.66 -12.33
C ARG A 34 17.75 2.51 -13.35
N GLU A 35 18.41 1.87 -14.32
CA GLU A 35 19.13 2.58 -15.38
C GLU A 35 18.17 3.33 -16.32
N ILE A 36 16.99 2.76 -16.59
CA ILE A 36 15.95 3.43 -17.39
C ILE A 36 15.43 4.66 -16.62
N GLU A 37 15.03 4.51 -15.36
CA GLU A 37 14.52 5.61 -14.52
C GLU A 37 15.57 6.71 -14.36
N LYS A 38 16.83 6.35 -14.09
CA LYS A 38 17.96 7.28 -14.03
C LYS A 38 18.08 8.10 -15.32
N ASN A 39 18.08 7.43 -16.46
CA ASN A 39 18.18 8.09 -17.77
C ASN A 39 16.99 9.03 -18.02
N MET A 40 15.77 8.60 -17.68
CA MET A 40 14.58 9.43 -17.83
C MET A 40 14.67 10.69 -16.97
N ILE A 41 15.04 10.54 -15.68
CA ILE A 41 15.19 11.67 -14.75
C ILE A 41 16.29 12.63 -15.23
N SER A 42 17.47 12.11 -15.62
CA SER A 42 18.60 12.92 -16.04
C SER A 42 18.38 13.69 -17.35
N ARG A 43 17.46 13.21 -18.21
CA ARG A 43 17.14 13.83 -19.51
C ARG A 43 15.90 14.73 -19.46
N SER A 44 15.21 14.76 -18.35
CA SER A 44 14.05 15.61 -18.13
C SER A 44 14.50 17.00 -17.68
N ASP A 45 13.88 18.07 -18.23
CA ASP A 45 14.14 19.44 -17.77
C ASP A 45 13.76 19.61 -16.29
N VAL A 46 12.72 18.91 -15.85
CA VAL A 46 12.28 18.86 -14.45
C VAL A 46 11.52 17.57 -14.17
N SER A 47 11.69 17.01 -12.97
CA SER A 47 10.96 15.84 -12.48
C SER A 47 10.14 16.19 -11.25
N PHE A 48 8.89 15.71 -11.20
CA PHE A 48 7.95 15.95 -10.11
C PHE A 48 7.62 14.65 -9.36
N PRO A 49 8.34 14.28 -8.31
CA PRO A 49 7.92 13.23 -7.39
C PRO A 49 6.76 13.71 -6.51
N ILE A 50 5.91 12.76 -6.07
CA ILE A 50 4.74 13.08 -5.26
C ILE A 50 4.99 13.05 -3.75
N SER A 51 6.22 12.77 -3.33
CA SER A 51 6.67 12.78 -1.93
C SER A 51 8.17 13.08 -1.84
N ASP A 52 8.62 13.57 -0.69
CA ASP A 52 10.04 13.80 -0.45
C ASP A 52 10.84 12.50 -0.42
N ALA A 53 10.26 11.40 0.05
CA ALA A 53 10.91 10.08 -0.03
C ALA A 53 11.22 9.69 -1.48
N ASN A 54 10.29 9.92 -2.41
CA ASN A 54 10.53 9.67 -3.84
C ASN A 54 11.56 10.64 -4.42
N LYS A 55 11.60 11.90 -3.95
CA LYS A 55 12.61 12.86 -4.34
C LYS A 55 14.02 12.42 -3.91
N GLU A 56 14.17 11.95 -2.67
CA GLU A 56 15.46 11.44 -2.16
C GLU A 56 15.95 10.27 -3.02
N HIS A 57 15.10 9.29 -3.29
CA HIS A 57 15.45 8.16 -4.16
C HIS A 57 15.77 8.58 -5.61
N ALA A 58 15.09 9.59 -6.14
CA ALA A 58 15.39 10.12 -7.47
C ALA A 58 16.74 10.84 -7.50
N LEU A 59 17.08 11.62 -6.47
CA LEU A 59 18.38 12.27 -6.32
C LEU A 59 19.53 11.28 -6.12
N GLU A 60 19.30 10.15 -5.43
CA GLU A 60 20.28 9.05 -5.33
C GLU A 60 20.65 8.46 -6.70
N MET A 61 19.71 8.46 -7.65
CA MET A 61 19.96 7.99 -9.01
C MET A 61 20.55 9.06 -9.92
N ALA A 62 20.10 10.29 -9.80
CA ALA A 62 20.46 11.43 -10.64
C ALA A 62 20.68 12.69 -9.77
N PRO A 63 21.87 12.84 -9.14
CA PRO A 63 22.14 13.93 -8.18
C PRO A 63 22.03 15.34 -8.76
N ASP A 64 22.32 15.50 -10.05
CA ASP A 64 22.32 16.79 -10.74
C ASP A 64 20.98 17.13 -11.40
N ALA A 65 19.96 16.26 -11.25
CA ALA A 65 18.66 16.48 -11.88
C ALA A 65 17.86 17.56 -11.16
N ASN A 66 17.09 18.32 -11.93
CA ASN A 66 16.15 19.30 -11.39
C ASN A 66 14.89 18.57 -10.89
N ILE A 67 14.75 18.43 -9.57
CA ILE A 67 13.65 17.67 -8.96
C ILE A 67 12.91 18.56 -7.95
N ILE A 68 11.61 18.74 -8.20
CA ILE A 68 10.71 19.56 -7.37
C ILE A 68 9.58 18.65 -6.86
N THR A 69 9.42 18.51 -5.54
CA THR A 69 8.31 17.73 -4.99
C THR A 69 6.98 18.40 -5.28
N ALA A 70 6.07 17.66 -5.92
CA ALA A 70 4.67 18.04 -6.10
C ALA A 70 3.83 17.07 -5.23
N PHE A 71 3.56 17.47 -3.99
CA PHE A 71 2.87 16.62 -3.04
C PHE A 71 1.50 16.19 -3.55
N ALA A 72 1.24 14.88 -3.52
CA ALA A 72 -0.11 14.38 -3.71
C ALA A 72 -0.93 14.59 -2.44
N GLY A 73 -2.20 14.87 -2.62
CA GLY A 73 -3.16 15.06 -1.54
C GLY A 73 -4.52 14.47 -1.91
N VAL A 74 -5.48 14.63 -1.01
CA VAL A 74 -6.88 14.26 -1.22
C VAL A 74 -7.75 15.48 -0.97
N ASP A 75 -8.88 15.56 -1.67
CA ASP A 75 -9.83 16.66 -1.48
C ASP A 75 -10.62 16.42 -0.17
N PRO A 76 -10.50 17.30 0.84
CA PRO A 76 -11.20 17.14 2.11
C PRO A 76 -12.71 17.36 2.02
N ILE A 77 -13.22 17.85 0.89
CA ILE A 77 -14.65 17.96 0.64
C ILE A 77 -15.21 16.61 0.19
N GLU A 78 -14.50 15.94 -0.70
CA GLU A 78 -14.85 14.60 -1.18
C GLU A 78 -14.60 13.53 -0.10
N TRP A 79 -13.46 13.63 0.58
CA TRP A 79 -13.01 12.69 1.62
C TRP A 79 -13.29 13.30 3.00
N ARG A 80 -14.53 13.28 3.43
CA ARG A 80 -14.95 13.75 4.75
C ARG A 80 -15.75 12.68 5.49
N PRO A 81 -15.59 12.55 6.81
CA PRO A 81 -16.38 11.61 7.59
C PRO A 81 -17.84 12.04 7.62
N GLU A 82 -18.71 11.07 7.56
CA GLU A 82 -20.12 11.23 7.91
C GLU A 82 -20.31 11.00 9.40
N ASN A 83 -21.33 11.64 9.99
CA ASN A 83 -21.68 11.42 11.39
C ASN A 83 -22.44 10.08 11.57
N ILE A 84 -21.69 8.99 11.38
CA ILE A 84 -22.18 7.60 11.51
C ILE A 84 -21.44 6.95 12.67
N GLU A 85 -22.14 6.17 13.48
CA GLU A 85 -21.52 5.34 14.51
C GLU A 85 -20.66 4.25 13.84
N ARG A 86 -19.38 4.23 14.18
CA ARG A 86 -18.42 3.23 13.69
C ARG A 86 -18.58 1.92 14.44
N ASP A 87 -18.44 0.81 13.73
CA ASP A 87 -18.34 -0.51 14.37
C ASP A 87 -16.94 -0.62 15.04
N PRO A 88 -16.85 -0.70 16.37
CA PRO A 88 -15.57 -0.72 17.09
C PRO A 88 -14.72 -1.96 16.77
N TYR A 89 -15.31 -2.97 16.16
CA TYR A 89 -14.65 -4.23 15.79
C TYR A 89 -14.35 -4.35 14.30
N GLU A 90 -14.69 -3.35 13.50
CA GLU A 90 -14.50 -3.37 12.05
C GLU A 90 -13.13 -2.81 11.64
N MET A 91 -12.32 -3.66 11.06
CA MET A 91 -11.09 -3.29 10.36
C MET A 91 -11.37 -3.23 8.85
N ILE A 92 -10.65 -2.37 8.14
CA ILE A 92 -10.78 -2.28 6.67
C ILE A 92 -9.42 -2.25 6.00
N LEU A 93 -9.33 -2.90 4.85
CA LEU A 93 -8.22 -2.82 3.92
C LEU A 93 -8.76 -2.63 2.50
N ALA A 94 -8.31 -1.58 1.83
CA ALA A 94 -8.60 -1.33 0.42
C ALA A 94 -7.33 -1.46 -0.40
N THR A 95 -7.30 -2.38 -1.38
CA THR A 95 -6.09 -2.68 -2.13
C THR A 95 -6.39 -3.10 -3.57
N THR A 96 -5.33 -3.23 -4.37
CA THR A 96 -5.36 -3.87 -5.69
C THR A 96 -4.65 -5.21 -5.58
N TYR A 97 -5.34 -6.28 -5.89
CA TYR A 97 -4.79 -7.65 -5.76
C TYR A 97 -3.91 -8.06 -6.96
N ASP A 98 -3.82 -7.22 -7.98
CA ASP A 98 -2.93 -7.45 -9.13
C ASP A 98 -1.43 -7.34 -8.76
N TRP A 99 -1.13 -6.69 -7.63
CA TRP A 99 0.22 -6.53 -7.13
C TRP A 99 0.54 -7.60 -6.07
N VAL A 100 1.51 -8.45 -6.38
CA VAL A 100 1.91 -9.58 -5.53
C VAL A 100 2.26 -9.16 -4.11
N HIS A 101 2.93 -8.05 -3.92
CA HIS A 101 3.31 -7.55 -2.59
C HIS A 101 2.11 -7.10 -1.72
N ASN A 102 1.01 -6.66 -2.35
CA ASN A 102 -0.23 -6.39 -1.62
C ASN A 102 -0.87 -7.69 -1.12
N VAL A 103 -0.84 -8.71 -1.97
CA VAL A 103 -1.36 -10.05 -1.65
C VAL A 103 -0.54 -10.71 -0.55
N ASP A 104 0.79 -10.64 -0.64
CA ASP A 104 1.71 -11.20 0.36
C ASP A 104 1.54 -10.52 1.72
N GLY A 105 1.42 -9.19 1.75
CA GLY A 105 1.18 -8.45 2.97
C GLY A 105 -0.16 -8.77 3.63
N LEU A 106 -1.22 -8.86 2.83
CA LEU A 106 -2.53 -9.28 3.31
C LEU A 106 -2.49 -10.71 3.85
N LYS A 107 -1.90 -11.65 3.10
CA LYS A 107 -1.79 -13.03 3.54
C LYS A 107 -1.06 -13.15 4.86
N TRP A 108 0.06 -12.43 5.01
CA TRP A 108 0.78 -12.39 6.29
C TRP A 108 -0.11 -11.87 7.44
N PHE A 109 -0.90 -10.83 7.20
CA PHE A 109 -1.81 -10.28 8.21
C PHE A 109 -2.87 -11.30 8.62
N LEU A 110 -3.49 -11.96 7.65
CA LEU A 110 -4.52 -12.99 7.89
C LEU A 110 -3.96 -14.19 8.68
N ASP A 111 -2.76 -14.65 8.34
CA ASP A 111 -2.15 -15.82 8.97
C ASP A 111 -1.56 -15.54 10.36
N ASN A 112 -1.06 -14.32 10.61
CA ASN A 112 -0.23 -14.04 11.80
C ASN A 112 -0.81 -13.00 12.76
N VAL A 113 -1.68 -12.10 12.29
CA VAL A 113 -2.20 -10.99 13.07
C VAL A 113 -3.68 -11.17 13.40
N LEU A 114 -4.50 -11.45 12.38
CA LEU A 114 -5.94 -11.62 12.56
C LEU A 114 -6.31 -12.67 13.64
N PRO A 115 -5.68 -13.85 13.71
CA PRO A 115 -5.99 -14.83 14.76
C PRO A 115 -5.74 -14.29 16.17
N LYS A 116 -4.66 -13.52 16.37
CA LYS A 116 -4.33 -12.91 17.67
C LYS A 116 -5.32 -11.81 18.06
N ILE A 117 -5.81 -11.06 17.08
CA ILE A 117 -6.86 -10.07 17.30
C ILE A 117 -8.14 -10.79 17.72
N LYS A 118 -8.51 -11.85 17.03
CA LYS A 118 -9.70 -12.64 17.30
C LYS A 118 -9.69 -13.36 18.66
N GLU A 119 -8.53 -13.82 19.08
CA GLU A 119 -8.35 -14.39 20.43
C GLU A 119 -8.73 -13.38 21.52
N LYS A 120 -8.36 -12.12 21.33
CA LYS A 120 -8.65 -11.04 22.30
C LYS A 120 -10.01 -10.39 22.06
N TYR A 121 -10.43 -10.27 20.82
CA TYR A 121 -11.66 -9.61 20.38
C TYR A 121 -12.41 -10.52 19.37
N PRO A 122 -13.17 -11.53 19.84
CA PRO A 122 -13.82 -12.52 18.95
C PRO A 122 -14.80 -11.92 17.93
N GLY A 123 -15.37 -10.74 18.23
CA GLY A 123 -16.27 -10.01 17.33
C GLY A 123 -15.59 -9.25 16.20
N SER A 124 -14.25 -9.23 16.13
CA SER A 124 -13.52 -8.47 15.10
C SER A 124 -13.83 -8.98 13.69
N LYS A 125 -13.97 -8.04 12.77
CA LYS A 125 -14.21 -8.26 11.35
C LYS A 125 -13.17 -7.53 10.52
N LEU A 126 -12.94 -8.02 9.30
CA LEU A 126 -12.07 -7.38 8.32
C LEU A 126 -12.80 -7.26 6.98
N THR A 127 -13.14 -6.04 6.61
CA THR A 127 -13.67 -5.76 5.27
C THR A 127 -12.53 -5.56 4.28
N LEU A 128 -12.58 -6.32 3.19
CA LEU A 128 -11.60 -6.30 2.10
C LEU A 128 -12.22 -5.70 0.84
N LEU A 129 -11.66 -4.57 0.38
CA LEU A 129 -12.05 -3.91 -0.86
C LEU A 129 -10.95 -4.06 -1.90
N GLY A 130 -11.34 -4.29 -3.16
CA GLY A 130 -10.41 -4.28 -4.28
C GLY A 130 -10.80 -5.17 -5.44
N LYS A 131 -10.17 -4.92 -6.59
CA LYS A 131 -10.39 -5.70 -7.83
C LYS A 131 -9.60 -7.00 -7.80
N ASN A 132 -10.16 -8.02 -8.46
CA ASN A 132 -9.50 -9.30 -8.72
C ASN A 132 -8.99 -10.00 -7.46
N PRO A 133 -9.85 -10.18 -6.42
CA PRO A 133 -9.43 -10.88 -5.21
C PRO A 133 -9.05 -12.33 -5.55
N PRO A 134 -7.91 -12.84 -5.03
CA PRO A 134 -7.53 -14.22 -5.23
C PRO A 134 -8.52 -15.18 -4.55
N ALA A 135 -8.83 -16.30 -5.21
CA ALA A 135 -9.85 -17.26 -4.75
C ALA A 135 -9.61 -17.80 -3.34
N TRP A 136 -8.35 -17.90 -2.89
CA TRP A 136 -8.03 -18.40 -1.56
C TRP A 136 -8.56 -17.48 -0.43
N LEU A 137 -8.89 -16.20 -0.69
CA LEU A 137 -9.50 -15.32 0.32
C LEU A 137 -10.88 -15.81 0.79
N GLU A 138 -11.58 -16.58 -0.04
CA GLU A 138 -12.85 -17.18 0.32
C GLU A 138 -12.77 -18.10 1.56
N THR A 139 -11.60 -18.72 1.80
CA THR A 139 -11.39 -19.60 2.96
C THR A 139 -11.42 -18.87 4.30
N TYR A 140 -11.22 -17.54 4.30
CA TYR A 140 -11.22 -16.73 5.52
C TYR A 140 -12.58 -16.12 5.87
N LYS A 141 -13.63 -16.38 5.08
CA LYS A 141 -14.98 -15.83 5.34
C LYS A 141 -15.51 -16.27 6.71
N GLU A 142 -15.33 -17.52 7.08
CA GLU A 142 -15.73 -18.03 8.39
C GLU A 142 -14.92 -17.43 9.54
N GLU A 143 -13.76 -16.89 9.24
CA GLU A 143 -12.91 -16.16 10.17
C GLU A 143 -13.27 -14.66 10.29
N GLY A 144 -14.43 -14.24 9.76
CA GLY A 144 -14.92 -12.86 9.83
C GLY A 144 -14.26 -11.91 8.84
N VAL A 145 -13.74 -12.45 7.73
CA VAL A 145 -13.29 -11.65 6.58
C VAL A 145 -14.46 -11.46 5.62
N ASP A 146 -14.85 -10.20 5.41
CA ASP A 146 -15.91 -9.81 4.49
C ASP A 146 -15.30 -9.29 3.17
N LEU A 147 -15.33 -10.14 2.16
CA LEU A 147 -14.76 -9.85 0.84
C LEU A 147 -15.79 -9.16 -0.05
N LYS A 148 -15.71 -7.83 -0.18
CA LYS A 148 -16.61 -7.02 -1.03
C LYS A 148 -16.17 -6.96 -2.50
N GLY A 149 -14.90 -7.22 -2.78
CA GLY A 149 -14.36 -7.05 -4.13
C GLY A 149 -14.28 -5.58 -4.55
N TYR A 150 -14.51 -5.32 -5.83
CA TYR A 150 -14.55 -3.96 -6.34
C TYR A 150 -15.82 -3.24 -5.91
N VAL A 151 -15.66 -2.05 -5.37
CA VAL A 151 -16.75 -1.13 -5.06
C VAL A 151 -16.53 0.20 -5.78
N PRO A 152 -17.57 0.84 -6.35
CA PRO A 152 -17.43 2.12 -7.02
C PRO A 152 -17.05 3.25 -6.05
N GLU A 153 -17.55 3.19 -4.81
CA GLU A 153 -17.30 4.17 -3.75
C GLU A 153 -16.82 3.44 -2.50
N VAL A 154 -15.70 3.88 -1.93
CA VAL A 154 -15.10 3.28 -0.73
C VAL A 154 -15.49 4.02 0.56
N GLN A 155 -15.88 5.29 0.45
CA GLN A 155 -16.22 6.16 1.57
C GLN A 155 -17.28 5.56 2.53
N PRO A 156 -18.37 4.91 2.06
CA PRO A 156 -19.35 4.30 2.95
C PRO A 156 -18.75 3.18 3.83
N TYR A 157 -17.72 2.50 3.35
CA TYR A 157 -17.03 1.45 4.11
C TYR A 157 -16.03 2.06 5.09
N TYR A 158 -15.33 3.14 4.71
CA TYR A 158 -14.42 3.85 5.60
C TYR A 158 -15.17 4.50 6.76
N ASN A 159 -16.37 5.03 6.51
CA ASN A 159 -17.22 5.59 7.55
C ASN A 159 -17.65 4.58 8.63
N LYS A 160 -17.87 3.32 8.25
CA LYS A 160 -18.28 2.24 9.17
C LYS A 160 -17.11 1.63 9.92
N ALA A 161 -15.93 1.62 9.33
CA ALA A 161 -14.74 1.02 9.92
C ALA A 161 -14.19 1.83 11.09
N ASN A 162 -13.51 1.15 12.00
CA ASN A 162 -12.83 1.77 13.15
C ASN A 162 -11.33 1.91 12.94
N VAL A 163 -10.74 1.11 12.04
CA VAL A 163 -9.30 1.18 11.73
C VAL A 163 -9.01 0.74 10.30
N PHE A 164 -8.14 1.49 9.63
CA PHE A 164 -7.60 1.15 8.33
C PHE A 164 -6.26 0.44 8.48
N ILE A 165 -6.08 -0.71 7.84
CA ILE A 165 -4.85 -1.49 7.94
C ILE A 165 -4.04 -1.47 6.65
N VAL A 166 -2.71 -1.37 6.79
CA VAL A 166 -1.77 -1.34 5.65
C VAL A 166 -0.58 -2.28 5.92
N PRO A 167 -0.75 -3.59 5.75
CA PRO A 167 0.25 -4.60 6.09
C PRO A 167 1.25 -4.81 4.94
N LEU A 168 1.95 -3.77 4.49
CA LEU A 168 2.89 -3.84 3.37
C LEU A 168 4.33 -4.03 3.83
N PHE A 169 5.03 -4.98 3.23
CA PHE A 169 6.46 -5.26 3.45
C PHE A 169 7.33 -4.94 2.24
N VAL A 170 6.70 -4.67 1.09
CA VAL A 170 7.37 -4.27 -0.14
C VAL A 170 6.57 -3.15 -0.79
N GLY A 171 7.26 -2.18 -1.34
CA GLY A 171 6.67 -1.03 -2.01
C GLY A 171 7.63 0.16 -2.04
N SER A 172 7.21 1.25 -2.64
CA SER A 172 7.87 2.55 -2.58
C SER A 172 6.83 3.67 -2.68
N GLY A 173 7.18 4.86 -2.23
CA GLY A 173 6.38 6.08 -2.42
C GLY A 173 5.17 6.21 -1.50
N LEU A 174 4.41 7.26 -1.77
CA LEU A 174 3.24 7.68 -1.00
C LEU A 174 2.05 6.72 -1.17
N ARG A 175 1.39 6.40 -0.07
CA ARG A 175 0.14 5.64 -0.07
C ARG A 175 -1.05 6.60 0.05
N ILE A 176 -1.61 7.00 -1.10
CA ILE A 176 -2.76 7.93 -1.15
C ILE A 176 -3.92 7.41 -0.29
N LYS A 177 -4.15 6.11 -0.24
CA LYS A 177 -5.19 5.49 0.62
C LYS A 177 -5.03 5.76 2.11
N ILE A 178 -3.82 6.02 2.57
CA ILE A 178 -3.57 6.47 3.95
C ILE A 178 -4.10 7.90 4.12
N LEU A 179 -3.84 8.77 3.15
CA LEU A 179 -4.37 10.15 3.18
C LEU A 179 -5.90 10.16 3.10
N GLU A 180 -6.48 9.30 2.26
CA GLU A 180 -7.93 9.09 2.17
C GLU A 180 -8.52 8.67 3.52
N ALA A 181 -7.92 7.66 4.16
CA ALA A 181 -8.35 7.17 5.47
C ALA A 181 -8.20 8.26 6.56
N MET A 182 -7.08 8.99 6.56
CA MET A 182 -6.85 10.10 7.51
C MET A 182 -7.83 11.25 7.31
N ALA A 183 -8.15 11.61 6.07
CA ALA A 183 -9.15 12.64 5.76
C ALA A 183 -10.56 12.23 6.24
N MET A 184 -10.85 10.92 6.25
CA MET A 184 -12.05 10.33 6.82
C MET A 184 -11.97 10.15 8.36
N GLU A 185 -10.96 10.71 9.03
CA GLU A 185 -10.71 10.55 10.47
C GLU A 185 -10.61 9.09 10.91
N LEU A 186 -10.18 8.20 10.01
CA LEU A 186 -10.03 6.78 10.27
C LEU A 186 -8.60 6.50 10.75
N PRO A 187 -8.39 5.98 11.97
CA PRO A 187 -7.08 5.60 12.46
C PRO A 187 -6.41 4.60 11.52
N VAL A 188 -5.10 4.78 11.29
CA VAL A 188 -4.33 3.91 10.39
C VAL A 188 -3.32 3.10 11.17
N VAL A 189 -3.32 1.79 10.96
CA VAL A 189 -2.29 0.86 11.46
C VAL A 189 -1.52 0.32 10.27
N SER A 190 -0.23 0.62 10.21
CA SER A 190 0.62 0.28 9.09
C SER A 190 1.95 -0.33 9.53
N THR A 191 2.58 -1.10 8.65
CA THR A 191 4.00 -1.38 8.77
C THR A 191 4.79 -0.09 8.52
N HIS A 192 6.06 -0.06 8.92
CA HIS A 192 6.94 1.08 8.65
C HIS A 192 7.00 1.41 7.15
N LEU A 193 7.13 0.38 6.31
CA LEU A 193 7.18 0.53 4.86
C LEU A 193 5.81 0.91 4.27
N GLY A 194 4.72 0.41 4.83
CA GLY A 194 3.37 0.79 4.42
C GLY A 194 3.10 2.28 4.59
N ALA A 195 3.71 2.93 5.59
CA ALA A 195 3.59 4.36 5.88
C ALA A 195 4.69 5.22 5.20
N GLU A 196 5.60 4.63 4.41
CA GLU A 196 6.66 5.37 3.72
C GLU A 196 6.07 6.49 2.85
N GLY A 197 6.59 7.70 2.98
CA GLY A 197 6.11 8.88 2.24
C GLY A 197 4.89 9.59 2.84
N ASN A 198 4.25 9.03 3.88
CA ASN A 198 3.11 9.63 4.59
C ASN A 198 3.54 10.29 5.93
N LYS A 199 4.72 10.92 5.95
CA LYS A 199 5.26 11.64 7.13
C LYS A 199 4.87 13.09 7.10
#